data_f6637035990004a23e8ecba483a26b60
#
_entry.id   f6637035990004a23e8ecba483a26b60
#
_cell.length_a   1.000
_cell.length_b   1.000
_cell.length_c   1.000
_cell.angle_alpha   90.00
_cell.angle_beta   90.00
_cell.angle_gamma   90.00
#
_symmetry.space_group_name_H-M   'P 1'
#
loop_
_entity.id
_entity.type
_entity.pdbx_description
1 polymer ?
#
loop_
_entity_poly.entity_id
_entity_poly.type
_entity_poly.pdbx_seq_one_letter_code
_entity_poly.pdbx_strand_id
1 'polypeptide(L)'
;MIRVAMVEDHPIVQAGLARIVADLPDVELVATVERIENLDGLAKPDVLLLDLHLPGGLQGLPGVRYLVDLGFRVLVVTGDDTGIDEVGDAVAAGALGYLTKHATAVEYAAAIRAVAAGRGYIGARLAAAARRDSRNLAEGSPGRLTPREAEVAGLVVDGYTNSEIADLLGVGERTIDGHLENIKQKICETRRVRVAMRLKELGYQAPQTGA
;
A
#
# COMPACT_ATOMS: atom_id res chain seq x y z
N MET A 1 28.79 -3.64 -3.27
CA MET A 1 27.77 -4.64 -2.91
C MET A 1 26.63 -3.91 -2.24
N ILE A 2 25.40 -4.02 -2.73
CA ILE A 2 24.20 -3.40 -2.13
C ILE A 2 23.76 -4.30 -0.98
N ARG A 3 23.68 -3.75 0.22
CA ARG A 3 23.25 -4.47 1.43
C ARG A 3 21.73 -4.35 1.58
N VAL A 4 21.04 -5.49 1.58
CA VAL A 4 19.59 -5.58 1.68
C VAL A 4 19.21 -6.26 3.00
N ALA A 5 18.25 -5.70 3.73
CA ALA A 5 17.56 -6.39 4.80
C ALA A 5 16.09 -6.56 4.41
N MET A 6 15.39 -7.53 5.02
CA MET A 6 13.95 -7.68 4.82
C MET A 6 13.21 -7.82 6.14
N VAL A 7 12.00 -7.26 6.16
CA VAL A 7 10.98 -7.45 7.21
C VAL A 7 9.78 -8.14 6.56
N GLU A 8 9.61 -9.42 6.89
CA GLU A 8 8.60 -10.30 6.32
C GLU A 8 8.34 -11.43 7.32
N ASP A 9 7.08 -11.74 7.63
CA ASP A 9 6.72 -12.77 8.61
C ASP A 9 6.41 -14.14 7.99
N HIS A 10 6.19 -14.21 6.66
CA HIS A 10 5.89 -15.46 5.97
C HIS A 10 7.15 -16.21 5.54
N PRO A 11 7.47 -17.41 6.11
CA PRO A 11 8.71 -18.11 5.81
C PRO A 11 8.91 -18.46 4.32
N ILE A 12 7.81 -18.76 3.60
CA ILE A 12 7.89 -19.08 2.16
C ILE A 12 8.31 -17.86 1.36
N VAL A 13 7.80 -16.67 1.71
CA VAL A 13 8.14 -15.41 1.05
C VAL A 13 9.59 -15.04 1.36
N GLN A 14 10.01 -15.17 2.63
CA GLN A 14 11.40 -14.98 3.03
C GLN A 14 12.36 -15.84 2.20
N ALA A 15 12.08 -17.14 2.10
CA ALA A 15 12.90 -18.07 1.32
C ALA A 15 12.94 -17.72 -0.17
N GLY A 16 11.80 -17.31 -0.74
CA GLY A 16 11.69 -16.88 -2.13
C GLY A 16 12.51 -15.62 -2.40
N LEU A 17 12.37 -14.60 -1.57
CA LEU A 17 13.11 -13.34 -1.69
C LEU A 17 14.62 -13.54 -1.46
N ALA A 18 15.00 -14.34 -0.45
CA ALA A 18 16.39 -14.69 -0.19
C ALA A 18 17.02 -15.38 -1.41
N ARG A 19 16.29 -16.28 -2.07
CA ARG A 19 16.75 -16.92 -3.31
C ARG A 19 16.94 -15.91 -4.44
N ILE A 20 15.96 -15.01 -4.65
CA ILE A 20 16.08 -13.96 -5.67
C ILE A 20 17.31 -13.08 -5.42
N VAL A 21 17.52 -12.65 -4.17
CA VAL A 21 18.66 -11.81 -3.80
C VAL A 21 19.98 -12.55 -3.98
N ALA A 22 20.04 -13.84 -3.60
CA ALA A 22 21.26 -14.65 -3.74
C ALA A 22 21.72 -14.83 -5.20
N ASP A 23 20.81 -14.75 -6.17
CA ASP A 23 21.10 -14.84 -7.60
C ASP A 23 21.61 -13.50 -8.19
N LEU A 24 21.65 -12.40 -7.39
CA LEU A 24 22.13 -11.09 -7.81
C LEU A 24 23.58 -10.87 -7.37
N PRO A 25 24.54 -10.77 -8.32
CA PRO A 25 25.99 -10.76 -7.98
C PRO A 25 26.44 -9.47 -7.26
N ASP A 26 25.64 -8.41 -7.30
CA ASP A 26 25.93 -7.09 -6.73
C ASP A 26 25.11 -6.80 -5.46
N VAL A 27 24.32 -7.77 -4.96
CA VAL A 27 23.42 -7.61 -3.81
C VAL A 27 23.74 -8.65 -2.73
N GLU A 28 23.66 -8.27 -1.48
CA GLU A 28 23.87 -9.14 -0.31
C GLU A 28 22.68 -9.00 0.65
N LEU A 29 22.04 -10.13 1.02
CA LEU A 29 21.04 -10.15 2.07
C LEU A 29 21.74 -10.20 3.42
N VAL A 30 21.67 -9.10 4.19
CA VAL A 30 22.41 -8.98 5.46
C VAL A 30 21.54 -9.31 6.68
N ALA A 31 20.21 -9.25 6.57
CA ALA A 31 19.31 -9.62 7.63
C ALA A 31 17.91 -9.98 7.09
N THR A 32 17.24 -10.89 7.79
CA THR A 32 15.82 -11.21 7.63
C THR A 32 15.20 -11.21 9.02
N VAL A 33 14.17 -10.40 9.21
CA VAL A 33 13.44 -10.28 10.47
C VAL A 33 11.93 -10.34 10.22
N GLU A 34 11.17 -10.75 11.24
CA GLU A 34 9.71 -10.90 11.13
C GLU A 34 8.95 -9.62 11.52
N ARG A 35 9.61 -8.67 12.19
CA ARG A 35 9.00 -7.43 12.71
C ARG A 35 9.96 -6.26 12.58
N ILE A 36 9.40 -5.06 12.47
CA ILE A 36 10.19 -3.81 12.41
C ILE A 36 11.05 -3.63 13.65
N GLU A 37 10.52 -3.98 14.82
CA GLU A 37 11.21 -3.84 16.11
C GLU A 37 12.47 -4.71 16.20
N ASN A 38 12.55 -5.79 15.43
CA ASN A 38 13.73 -6.66 15.36
C ASN A 38 14.89 -6.08 14.54
N LEU A 39 14.71 -4.90 13.94
CA LEU A 39 15.78 -4.17 13.25
C LEU A 39 16.74 -3.46 14.20
N ASP A 40 16.35 -3.29 15.46
CA ASP A 40 17.17 -2.61 16.45
C ASP A 40 18.52 -3.31 16.65
N GLY A 41 19.60 -2.51 16.61
CA GLY A 41 20.97 -3.01 16.72
C GLY A 41 21.57 -3.61 15.46
N LEU A 42 20.81 -3.75 14.38
CA LEU A 42 21.36 -4.19 13.09
C LEU A 42 22.06 -3.03 12.37
N ALA A 43 23.14 -3.37 11.67
CA ALA A 43 23.82 -2.39 10.81
C ALA A 43 22.87 -1.99 9.66
N LYS A 44 22.68 -0.69 9.47
CA LYS A 44 21.75 -0.12 8.49
C LYS A 44 22.03 -0.66 7.08
N PRO A 45 21.03 -1.27 6.42
CA PRO A 45 21.15 -1.70 5.02
C PRO A 45 21.06 -0.51 4.06
N ASP A 46 21.46 -0.72 2.82
CA ASP A 46 21.27 0.24 1.73
C ASP A 46 19.81 0.28 1.27
N VAL A 47 19.10 -0.88 1.36
CA VAL A 47 17.69 -1.05 1.02
C VAL A 47 17.03 -1.95 2.06
N LEU A 48 15.85 -1.55 2.51
CA LEU A 48 14.98 -2.35 3.36
C LEU A 48 13.74 -2.81 2.56
N LEU A 49 13.61 -4.11 2.34
CA LEU A 49 12.38 -4.71 1.84
C LEU A 49 11.38 -4.80 2.99
N LEU A 50 10.18 -4.27 2.82
CA LEU A 50 9.17 -4.21 3.87
C LEU A 50 7.84 -4.77 3.39
N ASP A 51 7.35 -5.82 4.06
CA ASP A 51 5.94 -6.17 3.93
C ASP A 51 5.06 -5.18 4.71
N LEU A 52 3.97 -4.75 4.10
CA LEU A 52 2.99 -3.88 4.78
C LEU A 52 2.08 -4.63 5.73
N HIS A 53 1.84 -5.92 5.51
CA HIS A 53 0.87 -6.73 6.24
C HIS A 53 1.54 -7.63 7.29
N LEU A 54 2.33 -7.03 8.17
CA LEU A 54 2.98 -7.74 9.28
C LEU A 54 1.98 -7.97 10.43
N PRO A 55 2.05 -9.08 11.17
CA PRO A 55 1.18 -9.33 12.32
C PRO A 55 1.63 -8.52 13.53
N GLY A 56 0.74 -7.71 14.09
CA GLY A 56 0.96 -6.96 15.33
C GLY A 56 2.07 -5.91 15.25
N GLY A 57 2.26 -5.14 16.34
CA GLY A 57 3.32 -4.15 16.43
C GLY A 57 3.21 -3.00 15.41
N LEU A 58 4.36 -2.44 15.05
CA LEU A 58 4.45 -1.37 14.06
C LEU A 58 4.41 -1.97 12.64
N GLN A 59 3.40 -1.59 11.84
CA GLN A 59 3.15 -2.15 10.52
C GLN A 59 2.49 -1.13 9.58
N GLY A 60 2.30 -1.49 8.30
CA GLY A 60 1.63 -0.67 7.31
C GLY A 60 2.30 0.68 7.09
N LEU A 61 1.51 1.69 6.74
CA LEU A 61 2.00 3.05 6.49
C LEU A 61 2.69 3.72 7.69
N PRO A 62 2.19 3.57 8.94
CA PRO A 62 2.94 4.02 10.12
C PRO A 62 4.32 3.40 10.22
N GLY A 63 4.48 2.12 9.89
CA GLY A 63 5.77 1.44 9.85
C GLY A 63 6.69 2.01 8.77
N VAL A 64 6.17 2.27 7.56
CA VAL A 64 6.92 2.94 6.48
C VAL A 64 7.44 4.28 6.96
N ARG A 65 6.56 5.14 7.49
CA ARG A 65 6.95 6.49 7.96
C ARG A 65 8.02 6.43 9.05
N TYR A 66 7.83 5.57 10.05
CA TYR A 66 8.81 5.38 11.12
C TYR A 66 10.20 5.00 10.57
N LEU A 67 10.26 4.05 9.63
CA LEU A 67 11.52 3.61 9.04
C LEU A 67 12.17 4.70 8.17
N VAL A 68 11.36 5.46 7.44
CA VAL A 68 11.83 6.60 6.64
C VAL A 68 12.39 7.70 7.54
N ASP A 69 11.72 8.01 8.65
CA ASP A 69 12.19 9.00 9.64
C ASP A 69 13.53 8.57 10.28
N LEU A 70 13.75 7.26 10.44
CA LEU A 70 15.06 6.70 10.83
C LEU A 70 16.07 6.70 9.68
N GLY A 71 15.67 7.18 8.50
CA GLY A 71 16.49 7.33 7.29
C GLY A 71 16.73 6.02 6.53
N PHE A 72 15.89 4.99 6.69
CA PHE A 72 15.94 3.80 5.83
C PHE A 72 15.42 4.12 4.42
N ARG A 73 16.00 3.49 3.41
CA ARG A 73 15.44 3.47 2.05
C ARG A 73 14.50 2.28 1.94
N VAL A 74 13.21 2.54 2.03
CA VAL A 74 12.19 1.50 2.07
C VAL A 74 11.72 1.15 0.65
N LEU A 75 11.79 -0.14 0.32
CA LEU A 75 11.13 -0.78 -0.83
C LEU A 75 10.01 -1.65 -0.28
N VAL A 76 8.77 -1.19 -0.46
CA VAL A 76 7.59 -1.94 -0.04
C VAL A 76 7.39 -3.14 -0.95
N VAL A 77 7.12 -4.30 -0.36
CA VAL A 77 6.79 -5.56 -1.05
C VAL A 77 5.50 -6.10 -0.45
N THR A 78 4.42 -6.15 -1.23
CA THR A 78 3.08 -6.47 -0.71
C THR A 78 2.38 -7.54 -1.54
N GLY A 79 1.29 -8.12 -1.00
CA GLY A 79 0.42 -9.06 -1.71
C GLY A 79 -0.31 -8.44 -2.91
N ASP A 80 -1.06 -9.27 -3.64
CA ASP A 80 -1.78 -8.84 -4.87
C ASP A 80 -3.05 -8.00 -4.61
N ASP A 81 -3.58 -8.05 -3.38
CA ASP A 81 -4.83 -7.37 -3.02
C ASP A 81 -4.67 -5.87 -2.76
N THR A 82 -3.47 -5.35 -3.01
CA THR A 82 -3.12 -3.96 -2.74
C THR A 82 -3.65 -3.04 -3.83
N GLY A 83 -4.53 -2.14 -3.45
CA GLY A 83 -5.05 -1.10 -4.33
C GLY A 83 -3.99 -0.03 -4.67
N ILE A 84 -4.24 0.72 -5.74
CA ILE A 84 -3.36 1.84 -6.17
C ILE A 84 -3.27 2.93 -5.12
N ASP A 85 -4.33 3.12 -4.34
CA ASP A 85 -4.36 4.11 -3.26
C ASP A 85 -3.27 3.83 -2.23
N GLU A 86 -3.04 2.55 -1.89
CA GLU A 86 -2.00 2.14 -0.94
C GLU A 86 -0.58 2.40 -1.48
N VAL A 87 -0.38 2.31 -2.80
CA VAL A 87 0.88 2.72 -3.45
C VAL A 87 1.11 4.22 -3.26
N GLY A 88 0.08 5.03 -3.53
CA GLY A 88 0.12 6.48 -3.35
C GLY A 88 0.42 6.86 -1.90
N ASP A 89 -0.25 6.21 -0.96
CA ASP A 89 -0.08 6.44 0.47
C ASP A 89 1.31 6.01 0.96
N ALA A 90 1.86 4.88 0.47
CA ALA A 90 3.21 4.45 0.81
C ALA A 90 4.28 5.42 0.27
N VAL A 91 4.10 5.93 -0.94
CA VAL A 91 4.97 6.96 -1.52
C VAL A 91 4.87 8.27 -0.71
N ALA A 92 3.66 8.68 -0.32
CA ALA A 92 3.44 9.85 0.54
C ALA A 92 4.04 9.66 1.95
N ALA A 93 4.11 8.41 2.45
CA ALA A 93 4.82 8.06 3.67
C ALA A 93 6.34 8.06 3.51
N GLY A 94 6.87 8.22 2.29
CA GLY A 94 8.29 8.33 1.98
C GLY A 94 8.94 7.04 1.47
N ALA A 95 8.18 5.99 1.16
CA ALA A 95 8.73 4.81 0.51
C ALA A 95 9.35 5.18 -0.85
N LEU A 96 10.56 4.70 -1.12
CA LEU A 96 11.23 4.92 -2.41
C LEU A 96 10.82 3.90 -3.48
N GLY A 97 10.30 2.74 -3.09
CA GLY A 97 9.88 1.75 -4.06
C GLY A 97 8.66 0.96 -3.60
N TYR A 98 7.98 0.37 -4.61
CA TYR A 98 6.81 -0.45 -4.39
C TYR A 98 6.75 -1.60 -5.40
N LEU A 99 6.69 -2.83 -4.88
CA LEU A 99 6.55 -4.06 -5.66
C LEU A 99 5.43 -4.95 -5.12
N THR A 100 4.88 -5.81 -5.96
CA THR A 100 4.09 -6.94 -5.49
C THR A 100 4.98 -8.15 -5.18
N LYS A 101 4.56 -9.03 -4.27
CA LYS A 101 5.24 -10.31 -3.97
C LYS A 101 5.37 -11.23 -5.20
N HIS A 102 4.57 -10.98 -6.24
CA HIS A 102 4.62 -11.68 -7.54
C HIS A 102 5.52 -11.00 -8.59
N ALA A 103 6.28 -9.97 -8.20
CA ALA A 103 7.24 -9.35 -9.10
C ALA A 103 8.31 -10.38 -9.52
N THR A 104 8.80 -10.23 -10.75
CA THR A 104 9.86 -11.09 -11.27
C THR A 104 11.23 -10.78 -10.63
N ALA A 105 12.15 -11.73 -10.67
CA ALA A 105 13.53 -11.50 -10.20
C ALA A 105 14.19 -10.29 -10.88
N VAL A 106 13.87 -10.05 -12.16
CA VAL A 106 14.35 -8.87 -12.91
C VAL A 106 13.80 -7.58 -12.33
N GLU A 107 12.52 -7.54 -11.95
CA GLU A 107 11.90 -6.37 -11.31
C GLU A 107 12.47 -6.13 -9.92
N TYR A 108 12.69 -7.18 -9.12
CA TYR A 108 13.35 -7.06 -7.81
C TYR A 108 14.76 -6.47 -7.96
N ALA A 109 15.56 -6.99 -8.91
CA ALA A 109 16.90 -6.48 -9.18
C ALA A 109 16.89 -4.99 -9.57
N ALA A 110 15.98 -4.59 -10.46
CA ALA A 110 15.83 -3.21 -10.89
C ALA A 110 15.39 -2.28 -9.75
N ALA A 111 14.43 -2.73 -8.95
CA ALA A 111 13.91 -1.97 -7.80
C ALA A 111 14.98 -1.78 -6.72
N ILE A 112 15.68 -2.85 -6.33
CA ILE A 112 16.74 -2.80 -5.32
C ILE A 112 17.83 -1.80 -5.75
N ARG A 113 18.30 -1.87 -7.01
CA ARG A 113 19.33 -0.95 -7.52
C ARG A 113 18.85 0.50 -7.61
N ALA A 114 17.60 0.71 -8.01
CA ALA A 114 17.01 2.05 -8.06
C ALA A 114 16.90 2.67 -6.66
N VAL A 115 16.34 1.93 -5.69
CA VAL A 115 16.17 2.38 -4.30
C VAL A 115 17.53 2.59 -3.61
N ALA A 116 18.51 1.69 -3.83
CA ALA A 116 19.86 1.87 -3.33
C ALA A 116 20.52 3.16 -3.85
N ALA A 117 20.20 3.56 -5.09
CA ALA A 117 20.65 4.82 -5.67
C ALA A 117 19.79 6.04 -5.27
N GLY A 118 18.84 5.89 -4.34
CA GLY A 118 17.93 6.96 -3.90
C GLY A 118 16.87 7.34 -4.95
N ARG A 119 16.61 6.48 -5.94
CA ARG A 119 15.63 6.72 -7.00
C ARG A 119 14.35 5.95 -6.73
N GLY A 120 13.21 6.55 -7.08
CA GLY A 120 11.92 5.89 -6.99
C GLY A 120 11.78 4.71 -7.96
N TYR A 121 11.06 3.65 -7.55
CA TYR A 121 10.70 2.51 -8.40
C TYR A 121 9.28 2.01 -8.09
N ILE A 122 8.45 1.86 -9.12
CA ILE A 122 7.13 1.23 -9.02
C ILE A 122 7.08 0.07 -10.00
N GLY A 123 6.71 -1.11 -9.51
CA GLY A 123 6.59 -2.32 -10.33
C GLY A 123 5.66 -2.13 -11.53
N ALA A 124 5.97 -2.81 -12.64
CA ALA A 124 5.27 -2.62 -13.92
C ALA A 124 3.76 -2.87 -13.82
N ARG A 125 3.32 -3.88 -13.06
CA ARG A 125 1.89 -4.18 -12.83
C ARG A 125 1.18 -2.99 -12.14
N LEU A 126 1.79 -2.45 -11.09
CA LEU A 126 1.24 -1.32 -10.33
C LEU A 126 1.25 -0.04 -11.15
N ALA A 127 2.33 0.22 -11.90
CA ALA A 127 2.40 1.35 -12.81
C ALA A 127 1.35 1.26 -13.94
N ALA A 128 1.07 0.05 -14.45
CA ALA A 128 0.01 -0.17 -15.44
C ALA A 128 -1.38 0.03 -14.85
N ALA A 129 -1.61 -0.41 -13.61
CA ALA A 129 -2.86 -0.19 -12.90
C ALA A 129 -3.06 1.31 -12.63
N ALA A 130 -2.04 2.03 -12.13
CA ALA A 130 -2.08 3.48 -11.92
C ALA A 130 -2.39 4.27 -13.19
N ARG A 131 -1.86 3.84 -14.36
CA ARG A 131 -2.19 4.48 -15.64
C ARG A 131 -3.62 4.24 -16.10
N ARG A 132 -4.21 3.07 -15.81
CA ARG A 132 -5.63 2.80 -16.11
C ARG A 132 -6.53 3.70 -15.27
N ASP A 133 -6.24 3.82 -13.96
CA ASP A 133 -7.02 4.69 -13.08
C ASP A 133 -6.81 6.17 -13.41
N SER A 134 -5.58 6.59 -13.76
CA SER A 134 -5.33 7.96 -14.22
C SER A 134 -6.06 8.29 -15.52
N ARG A 135 -6.26 7.33 -16.43
CA ARG A 135 -7.10 7.54 -17.62
C ARG A 135 -8.57 7.68 -17.25
N ASN A 136 -9.04 6.89 -16.29
CA ASN A 136 -10.39 7.03 -15.72
C ASN A 136 -10.55 8.35 -14.94
N LEU A 137 -9.47 8.88 -14.35
CA LEU A 137 -9.43 10.16 -13.63
C LEU A 137 -9.32 11.36 -14.57
N ALA A 138 -8.69 11.21 -15.76
CA ALA A 138 -8.57 12.29 -16.75
C ALA A 138 -9.91 12.66 -17.41
N GLU A 139 -10.92 11.80 -17.31
CA GLU A 139 -12.29 12.07 -17.75
C GLU A 139 -13.19 12.64 -16.63
N GLY A 140 -12.66 12.94 -15.43
CA GLY A 140 -13.46 13.35 -14.28
C GLY A 140 -12.88 14.47 -13.44
N SER A 141 -13.71 15.45 -13.17
CA SER A 141 -13.54 16.65 -12.32
C SER A 141 -12.87 16.38 -10.94
N PRO A 142 -12.23 17.39 -10.31
CA PRO A 142 -11.71 17.30 -8.94
C PRO A 142 -12.81 16.85 -7.97
N GLY A 143 -12.56 15.81 -7.20
CA GLY A 143 -13.52 15.24 -6.23
C GLY A 143 -14.08 13.87 -6.59
N ARG A 144 -13.63 13.21 -7.66
CA ARG A 144 -14.13 11.88 -8.02
C ARG A 144 -13.48 10.79 -7.16
N LEU A 145 -14.33 9.93 -6.61
CA LEU A 145 -13.91 8.80 -5.80
C LEU A 145 -13.35 7.67 -6.68
N THR A 146 -12.39 6.92 -6.16
CA THR A 146 -11.94 5.66 -6.76
C THR A 146 -13.06 4.63 -6.76
N PRO A 147 -13.01 3.54 -7.57
CA PRO A 147 -14.03 2.49 -7.56
C PRO A 147 -14.29 1.94 -6.14
N ARG A 148 -13.25 1.73 -5.35
CA ARG A 148 -13.39 1.22 -3.97
C ARG A 148 -13.98 2.26 -3.02
N GLU A 149 -13.55 3.51 -3.12
CA GLU A 149 -14.17 4.61 -2.38
C GLU A 149 -15.64 4.81 -2.79
N ALA A 150 -15.99 4.61 -4.07
CA ALA A 150 -17.36 4.70 -4.54
C ALA A 150 -18.24 3.58 -3.97
N GLU A 151 -17.74 2.35 -3.84
CA GLU A 151 -18.42 1.25 -3.15
C GLU A 151 -18.66 1.59 -1.68
N VAL A 152 -17.63 2.02 -0.97
CA VAL A 152 -17.76 2.46 0.43
C VAL A 152 -18.72 3.65 0.53
N ALA A 153 -18.63 4.62 -0.37
CA ALA A 153 -19.50 5.79 -0.41
C ALA A 153 -20.98 5.40 -0.57
N GLY A 154 -21.28 4.46 -1.47
CA GLY A 154 -22.64 3.95 -1.66
C GLY A 154 -23.20 3.34 -0.39
N LEU A 155 -22.45 2.49 0.29
CA LEU A 155 -22.87 1.87 1.56
C LEU A 155 -23.03 2.91 2.69
N VAL A 156 -22.19 3.96 2.71
CA VAL A 156 -22.35 5.08 3.65
C VAL A 156 -23.65 5.86 3.39
N VAL A 157 -24.02 6.09 2.13
CA VAL A 157 -25.27 6.73 1.74
C VAL A 157 -26.48 5.90 2.19
N ASP A 158 -26.38 4.57 2.11
CA ASP A 158 -27.42 3.64 2.55
C ASP A 158 -27.47 3.46 4.09
N GLY A 159 -26.56 4.10 4.82
CA GLY A 159 -26.59 4.19 6.28
C GLY A 159 -25.82 3.11 7.02
N TYR A 160 -25.06 2.25 6.34
CA TYR A 160 -24.23 1.22 6.98
C TYR A 160 -23.14 1.83 7.87
N THR A 161 -22.85 1.18 8.99
CA THR A 161 -21.72 1.49 9.88
C THR A 161 -20.40 1.00 9.28
N ASN A 162 -19.25 1.46 9.80
CA ASN A 162 -17.95 1.03 9.31
C ASN A 162 -17.73 -0.47 9.49
N SER A 163 -18.22 -1.04 10.60
CA SER A 163 -18.17 -2.48 10.86
C SER A 163 -18.98 -3.28 9.85
N GLU A 164 -20.23 -2.88 9.60
CA GLU A 164 -21.08 -3.54 8.59
C GLU A 164 -20.51 -3.42 7.18
N ILE A 165 -19.92 -2.28 6.81
CA ILE A 165 -19.24 -2.10 5.53
C ILE A 165 -18.03 -3.02 5.44
N ALA A 166 -17.25 -3.14 6.52
CA ALA A 166 -16.10 -4.03 6.57
C ALA A 166 -16.49 -5.49 6.34
N ASP A 167 -17.56 -5.93 7.02
CA ASP A 167 -18.12 -7.30 6.85
C ASP A 167 -18.61 -7.54 5.43
N LEU A 168 -19.38 -6.59 4.85
CA LEU A 168 -19.93 -6.70 3.49
C LEU A 168 -18.83 -6.74 2.43
N LEU A 169 -17.75 -6.02 2.64
CA LEU A 169 -16.66 -5.89 1.67
C LEU A 169 -15.49 -6.85 1.93
N GLY A 170 -15.57 -7.67 3.00
CA GLY A 170 -14.56 -8.67 3.35
C GLY A 170 -13.21 -8.08 3.75
N VAL A 171 -13.20 -6.88 4.37
CA VAL A 171 -11.99 -6.16 4.77
C VAL A 171 -12.04 -5.79 6.26
N GLY A 172 -10.91 -5.33 6.82
CA GLY A 172 -10.89 -4.83 8.20
C GLY A 172 -11.57 -3.47 8.34
N GLU A 173 -12.21 -3.20 9.50
CA GLU A 173 -12.85 -1.91 9.79
C GLU A 173 -11.88 -0.72 9.65
N ARG A 174 -10.61 -0.92 10.02
CA ARG A 174 -9.55 0.08 9.87
C ARG A 174 -9.28 0.47 8.39
N THR A 175 -9.48 -0.47 7.47
CA THR A 175 -9.39 -0.19 6.02
C THR A 175 -10.54 0.71 5.58
N ILE A 176 -11.73 0.48 6.13
CA ILE A 176 -12.90 1.34 5.87
C ILE A 176 -12.68 2.74 6.43
N ASP A 177 -12.09 2.87 7.63
CA ASP A 177 -11.74 4.17 8.21
C ASP A 177 -10.79 4.95 7.28
N GLY A 178 -9.78 4.28 6.70
CA GLY A 178 -8.86 4.88 5.73
C GLY A 178 -9.59 5.38 4.47
N HIS A 179 -10.45 4.55 3.88
CA HIS A 179 -11.26 4.96 2.72
C HIS A 179 -12.16 6.15 3.04
N LEU A 180 -12.80 6.15 4.21
CA LEU A 180 -13.66 7.26 4.62
C LEU A 180 -12.89 8.57 4.82
N GLU A 181 -11.68 8.50 5.35
CA GLU A 181 -10.85 9.70 5.50
C GLU A 181 -10.48 10.29 4.12
N ASN A 182 -10.08 9.44 3.16
CA ASN A 182 -9.83 9.85 1.79
C ASN A 182 -11.07 10.43 1.11
N ILE A 183 -12.25 9.80 1.28
CA ILE A 183 -13.52 10.31 0.78
C ILE A 183 -13.79 11.70 1.35
N LYS A 184 -13.68 11.88 2.67
CA LYS A 184 -13.90 13.17 3.33
C LYS A 184 -13.02 14.27 2.76
N GLN A 185 -11.72 13.98 2.53
CA GLN A 185 -10.78 14.92 1.93
C GLN A 185 -11.20 15.29 0.50
N LYS A 186 -11.58 14.29 -0.32
CA LYS A 186 -11.97 14.51 -1.74
C LYS A 186 -13.25 15.32 -1.90
N ILE A 187 -14.21 15.17 -0.98
CA ILE A 187 -15.49 15.90 -1.04
C ILE A 187 -15.53 17.13 -0.12
N CYS A 188 -14.42 17.42 0.58
CA CYS A 188 -14.29 18.56 1.52
C CYS A 188 -15.34 18.56 2.64
N GLU A 189 -15.68 17.38 3.17
CA GLU A 189 -16.64 17.22 4.27
C GLU A 189 -16.06 16.34 5.38
N THR A 190 -16.34 16.69 6.65
CA THR A 190 -15.73 16.00 7.80
C THR A 190 -16.75 15.19 8.63
N ARG A 191 -18.01 15.65 8.70
CA ARG A 191 -19.05 15.01 9.52
C ARG A 191 -19.76 13.92 8.72
N ARG A 192 -19.84 12.68 9.25
CA ARG A 192 -20.44 11.53 8.58
C ARG A 192 -21.82 11.82 7.93
N VAL A 193 -22.70 12.52 8.64
CA VAL A 193 -24.04 12.87 8.09
C VAL A 193 -23.91 13.78 6.86
N ARG A 194 -23.00 14.77 6.88
CA ARG A 194 -22.75 15.65 5.73
C ARG A 194 -22.06 14.92 4.58
N VAL A 195 -21.15 14.00 4.92
CA VAL A 195 -20.52 13.10 3.94
C VAL A 195 -21.58 12.31 3.19
N ALA A 196 -22.49 11.63 3.91
CA ALA A 196 -23.57 10.86 3.29
C ALA A 196 -24.49 11.74 2.41
N MET A 197 -24.89 12.92 2.88
CA MET A 197 -25.70 13.87 2.12
C MET A 197 -24.98 14.33 0.84
N ARG A 198 -23.69 14.70 0.96
CA ARG A 198 -22.89 15.16 -0.17
C ARG A 198 -22.66 14.07 -1.21
N LEU A 199 -22.40 12.84 -0.75
CA LEU A 199 -22.26 11.67 -1.63
C LEU A 199 -23.55 11.37 -2.39
N LYS A 200 -24.69 11.48 -1.72
CA LYS A 200 -26.02 11.32 -2.34
C LYS A 200 -26.28 12.39 -3.41
N GLU A 201 -25.93 13.65 -3.14
CA GLU A 201 -26.02 14.75 -4.12
C GLU A 201 -25.13 14.50 -5.34
N LEU A 202 -23.96 13.88 -5.13
CA LEU A 202 -23.03 13.50 -6.20
C LEU A 202 -23.44 12.22 -6.95
N GLY A 203 -24.56 11.57 -6.57
CA GLY A 203 -25.14 10.42 -7.26
C GLY A 203 -24.54 9.06 -6.86
N TYR A 204 -23.79 8.97 -5.78
CA TYR A 204 -23.30 7.69 -5.28
C TYR A 204 -24.42 6.86 -4.66
N GLN A 205 -24.49 5.57 -4.99
CA GLN A 205 -25.45 4.59 -4.48
C GLN A 205 -24.73 3.26 -4.28
N ALA A 206 -25.19 2.44 -3.34
CA ALA A 206 -24.63 1.09 -3.20
C ALA A 206 -24.81 0.29 -4.50
N PRO A 207 -23.85 -0.60 -4.84
CA PRO A 207 -24.04 -1.52 -5.94
C PRO A 207 -25.30 -2.35 -5.68
N GLN A 208 -26.23 -2.37 -6.63
CA GLN A 208 -27.42 -3.21 -6.52
C GLN A 208 -26.94 -4.67 -6.48
N THR A 209 -27.00 -5.29 -5.31
CA THR A 209 -26.83 -6.73 -5.15
C THR A 209 -27.98 -7.37 -5.92
N GLY A 210 -27.69 -7.87 -7.13
CA GLY A 210 -28.61 -8.66 -7.91
C GLY A 210 -29.04 -9.88 -7.10
N ALA A 211 -30.36 -10.06 -6.99
CA ALA A 211 -31.01 -11.23 -6.42
C ALA A 211 -30.69 -12.49 -7.20
#